data_42ceadef214f23e4a0e2a02ea56609df
#
_entry.id   42ceadef214f23e4a0e2a02ea56609df
#
_cell.length_a   1.000
_cell.length_b   1.000
_cell.length_c   1.000
_cell.angle_alpha   90.00
_cell.angle_beta   90.00
_cell.angle_gamma   90.00
#
_symmetry.space_group_name_H-M   'P 1'
#
loop_
_entity.id
_entity.type
_entity.pdbx_description
1 polymer ?
#
loop_
_entity_poly.entity_id
_entity_poly.type
_entity_poly.pdbx_seq_one_letter_code
_entity_poly.pdbx_strand_id
1 'polypeptide(L)'
;MRHGSNSRADEGISMIIDLHTHSIKSDDGRAKVQNYCQWIKARDIPIDGFVLTEHRQFDFESDYSALAKEFNLIILKGAEVETEYGHVLVFGVTEALTEQFNFSSIGLPLADVIEKSEALGAVPVPCHPGRPRVGMSAHLDEYGIPKGVRIVETFNGGSRNNEDNIAQSMAEQQSYLGIGGSDSHIVSHVGRCATEFSNPVHSELELVEALNAGEFKAVSFKT
;
A
#
# COMPACT_ATOMS: atom_id res chain seq x y z
N MET A 1 -39.44 19.90 -31.61
CA MET A 1 -38.56 18.76 -31.32
C MET A 1 -37.21 19.33 -30.90
N ARG A 2 -36.91 19.33 -29.64
CA ARG A 2 -35.60 19.76 -29.11
C ARG A 2 -34.87 18.52 -28.70
N HIS A 3 -33.80 18.20 -29.43
CA HIS A 3 -32.88 17.15 -29.05
C HIS A 3 -32.01 17.66 -27.90
N GLY A 4 -32.24 17.15 -26.72
CA GLY A 4 -31.36 17.32 -25.59
C GLY A 4 -30.13 16.41 -25.79
N SER A 5 -29.00 17.00 -26.08
CA SER A 5 -27.71 16.33 -25.99
C SER A 5 -27.38 16.12 -24.52
N ASN A 6 -27.56 14.90 -24.03
CA ASN A 6 -27.05 14.48 -22.74
C ASN A 6 -25.55 14.30 -22.89
N SER A 7 -24.79 15.34 -22.60
CA SER A 7 -23.35 15.21 -22.37
C SER A 7 -23.17 14.44 -21.04
N ARG A 8 -22.90 13.13 -21.14
CA ARG A 8 -22.26 12.43 -20.01
C ARG A 8 -20.94 13.15 -19.80
N ALA A 9 -20.84 13.89 -18.69
CA ALA A 9 -19.57 14.34 -18.19
C ALA A 9 -18.66 13.11 -18.05
N ASP A 10 -17.40 13.28 -18.42
CA ASP A 10 -16.31 12.34 -18.27
C ASP A 10 -16.20 12.02 -16.76
N GLU A 11 -16.90 10.98 -16.28
CA GLU A 11 -16.64 10.40 -14.98
C GLU A 11 -15.29 9.70 -15.14
N GLY A 12 -14.24 10.35 -14.67
CA GLY A 12 -12.88 9.81 -14.68
C GLY A 12 -12.90 8.39 -14.17
N ILE A 13 -12.27 7.48 -14.90
CA ILE A 13 -12.14 6.06 -14.53
C ILE A 13 -11.32 6.02 -13.25
N SER A 14 -11.97 5.89 -12.09
CA SER A 14 -11.27 5.64 -10.83
C SER A 14 -10.77 4.19 -10.82
N MET A 15 -9.62 3.96 -10.18
CA MET A 15 -9.01 2.65 -10.06
C MET A 15 -8.77 2.31 -8.59
N ILE A 16 -9.13 1.10 -8.17
CA ILE A 16 -9.03 0.64 -6.79
C ILE A 16 -7.95 -0.43 -6.68
N ILE A 17 -6.90 -0.15 -5.92
CA ILE A 17 -5.76 -1.06 -5.74
C ILE A 17 -5.53 -1.30 -4.25
N ASP A 18 -5.41 -2.57 -3.87
CA ASP A 18 -4.98 -2.99 -2.53
C ASP A 18 -3.46 -2.81 -2.41
N LEU A 19 -3.02 -1.83 -1.63
CA LEU A 19 -1.60 -1.44 -1.58
C LEU A 19 -0.75 -2.24 -0.59
N HIS A 20 -1.33 -3.23 0.11
CA HIS A 20 -0.63 -3.96 1.16
C HIS A 20 -1.02 -5.44 1.17
N THR A 21 -0.22 -6.30 0.53
CA THR A 21 -0.45 -7.75 0.51
C THR A 21 0.86 -8.52 0.59
N HIS A 22 0.80 -9.73 1.18
CA HIS A 22 1.95 -10.62 1.36
C HIS A 22 1.69 -11.97 0.71
N SER A 23 2.66 -12.46 -0.05
CA SER A 23 2.61 -13.80 -0.61
C SER A 23 3.41 -14.80 0.25
N ILE A 24 3.51 -16.05 -0.23
CA ILE A 24 4.40 -17.07 0.37
C ILE A 24 5.89 -16.69 0.37
N LYS A 25 6.27 -15.53 -0.20
CA LYS A 25 7.64 -15.01 -0.13
C LYS A 25 7.92 -14.33 1.21
N SER A 26 6.88 -13.80 1.88
CA SER A 26 6.96 -13.39 3.28
C SER A 26 6.93 -14.62 4.20
N ASP A 27 7.66 -14.58 5.30
CA ASP A 27 7.80 -15.69 6.25
C ASP A 27 6.47 -16.12 6.92
N ASP A 28 5.50 -15.22 6.99
CA ASP A 28 4.16 -15.45 7.54
C ASP A 28 3.04 -15.45 6.46
N GLY A 29 3.35 -15.12 5.21
CA GLY A 29 2.44 -15.19 4.08
C GLY A 29 2.10 -16.63 3.69
N ARG A 30 0.83 -16.92 3.39
CA ARG A 30 0.33 -18.28 3.14
C ARG A 30 -0.34 -18.48 1.79
N ALA A 31 -0.42 -17.43 0.97
CA ALA A 31 -1.06 -17.49 -0.32
C ALA A 31 -0.07 -17.28 -1.46
N LYS A 32 -0.16 -18.12 -2.50
CA LYS A 32 0.49 -17.82 -3.77
C LYS A 32 -0.25 -16.69 -4.47
N VAL A 33 0.46 -15.89 -5.25
CA VAL A 33 -0.11 -14.76 -6.02
C VAL A 33 -1.29 -15.22 -6.90
N GLN A 34 -1.18 -16.37 -7.54
CA GLN A 34 -2.27 -16.96 -8.33
C GLN A 34 -3.55 -17.20 -7.49
N ASN A 35 -3.39 -17.59 -6.22
CA ASN A 35 -4.56 -17.80 -5.34
C ASN A 35 -5.29 -16.49 -5.04
N TYR A 36 -4.57 -15.37 -4.90
CA TYR A 36 -5.17 -14.05 -4.78
C TYR A 36 -6.00 -13.71 -6.02
N CYS A 37 -5.40 -13.87 -7.23
CA CYS A 37 -6.11 -13.60 -8.48
C CYS A 37 -7.39 -14.43 -8.62
N GLN A 38 -7.31 -15.74 -8.34
CA GLN A 38 -8.46 -16.64 -8.35
C GLN A 38 -9.54 -16.22 -7.36
N TRP A 39 -9.16 -15.85 -6.13
CA TRP A 39 -10.09 -15.44 -5.08
C TRP A 39 -10.78 -14.12 -5.43
N ILE A 40 -10.02 -13.11 -5.89
CA ILE A 40 -10.56 -11.81 -6.30
C ILE A 40 -11.65 -12.02 -7.35
N LYS A 41 -11.39 -12.82 -8.40
CA LYS A 41 -12.36 -13.09 -9.47
C LYS A 41 -13.53 -13.93 -9.01
N ALA A 42 -13.28 -14.99 -8.20
CA ALA A 42 -14.34 -15.90 -7.74
C ALA A 42 -15.30 -15.24 -6.74
N ARG A 43 -14.90 -14.15 -6.09
CA ARG A 43 -15.67 -13.43 -5.08
C ARG A 43 -16.11 -12.03 -5.51
N ASP A 44 -15.82 -11.64 -6.75
CA ASP A 44 -16.12 -10.29 -7.27
C ASP A 44 -15.61 -9.20 -6.31
N ILE A 45 -14.38 -9.37 -5.78
CA ILE A 45 -13.79 -8.38 -4.89
C ILE A 45 -13.59 -7.07 -5.69
N PRO A 46 -14.07 -5.92 -5.18
CA PRO A 46 -14.14 -4.68 -5.96
C PRO A 46 -12.78 -3.95 -6.03
N ILE A 47 -11.73 -4.64 -6.47
CA ILE A 47 -10.39 -4.07 -6.72
C ILE A 47 -9.92 -4.39 -8.13
N ASP A 48 -9.18 -3.47 -8.73
CA ASP A 48 -8.57 -3.62 -10.05
C ASP A 48 -7.19 -4.30 -9.97
N GLY A 49 -6.59 -4.33 -8.80
CA GLY A 49 -5.28 -4.91 -8.59
C GLY A 49 -4.81 -4.89 -7.15
N PHE A 50 -3.56 -5.32 -6.96
CA PHE A 50 -2.91 -5.31 -5.65
C PHE A 50 -1.40 -5.14 -5.78
N VAL A 51 -0.76 -4.70 -4.69
CA VAL A 51 0.70 -4.56 -4.57
C VAL A 51 1.22 -5.60 -3.59
N LEU A 52 2.19 -6.39 -4.02
CA LEU A 52 2.92 -7.33 -3.17
C LEU A 52 3.99 -6.56 -2.40
N THR A 53 3.85 -6.46 -1.09
CA THR A 53 4.73 -5.73 -0.20
C THR A 53 5.40 -6.71 0.78
N GLU A 54 6.26 -7.57 0.24
CA GLU A 54 6.85 -8.65 1.02
C GLU A 54 7.69 -8.11 2.20
N HIS A 55 7.62 -8.81 3.33
CA HIS A 55 8.38 -8.44 4.53
C HIS A 55 9.87 -8.48 4.30
N ARG A 56 10.57 -7.39 4.60
CA ARG A 56 12.03 -7.26 4.67
C ARG A 56 12.77 -7.64 3.39
N GLN A 57 12.07 -7.59 2.25
CA GLN A 57 12.64 -7.90 0.93
C GLN A 57 11.84 -7.24 -0.19
N PHE A 58 12.45 -7.16 -1.36
CA PHE A 58 11.78 -6.84 -2.62
C PHE A 58 11.98 -7.98 -3.62
N ASP A 59 10.90 -8.38 -4.29
CA ASP A 59 10.91 -9.47 -5.25
C ASP A 59 11.36 -9.01 -6.63
N PHE A 60 12.67 -9.00 -6.91
CA PHE A 60 13.20 -8.69 -8.23
C PHE A 60 13.01 -9.84 -9.23
N GLU A 61 12.84 -11.08 -8.78
CA GLU A 61 12.93 -12.28 -9.63
C GLU A 61 11.62 -12.62 -10.34
N SER A 62 10.47 -12.39 -9.68
CA SER A 62 9.19 -12.84 -10.22
C SER A 62 8.63 -11.88 -11.26
N ASP A 63 8.14 -12.44 -12.34
CA ASP A 63 7.31 -11.78 -13.34
C ASP A 63 5.86 -12.29 -13.22
N TYR A 64 4.95 -11.37 -12.87
CA TYR A 64 3.51 -11.67 -12.72
C TYR A 64 2.69 -11.22 -13.95
N SER A 65 3.31 -10.78 -15.04
CA SER A 65 2.63 -10.25 -16.22
C SER A 65 1.64 -11.24 -16.85
N ALA A 66 1.99 -12.53 -16.87
CA ALA A 66 1.11 -13.58 -17.36
C ALA A 66 -0.15 -13.74 -16.49
N LEU A 67 -0.02 -13.72 -15.16
CA LEU A 67 -1.15 -13.76 -14.23
C LEU A 67 -1.99 -12.49 -14.32
N ALA A 68 -1.37 -11.33 -14.36
CA ALA A 68 -2.04 -10.04 -14.52
C ALA A 68 -2.94 -10.04 -15.77
N LYS A 69 -2.41 -10.51 -16.90
CA LYS A 69 -3.16 -10.65 -18.15
C LYS A 69 -4.27 -11.69 -18.07
N GLU A 70 -3.99 -12.88 -17.52
CA GLU A 70 -4.96 -13.99 -17.42
C GLU A 70 -6.19 -13.57 -16.60
N PHE A 71 -5.96 -12.90 -15.47
CA PHE A 71 -7.03 -12.50 -14.57
C PHE A 71 -7.53 -11.07 -14.79
N ASN A 72 -7.01 -10.34 -15.76
CA ASN A 72 -7.29 -8.90 -15.95
C ASN A 72 -7.23 -8.14 -14.63
N LEU A 73 -6.06 -8.22 -13.97
CA LEU A 73 -5.73 -7.54 -12.71
C LEU A 73 -4.39 -6.83 -12.86
N ILE A 74 -4.20 -5.77 -12.08
CA ILE A 74 -2.91 -5.13 -11.89
C ILE A 74 -2.20 -5.82 -10.73
N ILE A 75 -0.95 -6.25 -10.95
CA ILE A 75 -0.11 -6.87 -9.93
C ILE A 75 1.21 -6.10 -9.91
N LEU A 76 1.38 -5.27 -8.90
CA LEU A 76 2.57 -4.46 -8.68
C LEU A 76 3.38 -4.99 -7.50
N LYS A 77 4.60 -4.46 -7.34
CA LYS A 77 5.51 -4.86 -6.28
C LYS A 77 5.99 -3.65 -5.48
N GLY A 78 6.12 -3.85 -4.19
CA GLY A 78 6.72 -2.99 -3.20
C GLY A 78 7.45 -3.82 -2.16
N ALA A 79 7.78 -3.23 -1.04
CA ALA A 79 8.37 -3.93 0.11
C ALA A 79 7.76 -3.40 1.40
N GLU A 80 7.80 -4.19 2.47
CA GLU A 80 7.56 -3.73 3.83
C GLU A 80 8.83 -3.91 4.66
N VAL A 81 9.39 -2.80 5.16
CA VAL A 81 10.59 -2.78 5.98
C VAL A 81 10.26 -2.44 7.44
N GLU A 82 11.15 -2.82 8.36
CA GLU A 82 10.97 -2.60 9.80
C GLU A 82 11.86 -1.46 10.30
N THR A 83 11.24 -0.42 10.84
CA THR A 83 11.93 0.74 11.41
C THR A 83 11.75 0.79 12.93
N GLU A 84 12.45 1.70 13.61
CA GLU A 84 12.26 1.95 15.04
C GLU A 84 10.85 2.51 15.35
N TYR A 85 10.16 3.05 14.34
CA TYR A 85 8.76 3.48 14.45
C TYR A 85 7.73 2.40 14.06
N GLY A 86 8.19 1.19 13.74
CA GLY A 86 7.35 0.12 13.21
C GLY A 86 7.50 -0.07 11.70
N HIS A 87 6.48 -0.61 11.08
CA HIS A 87 6.57 -1.04 9.69
C HIS A 87 6.32 0.08 8.69
N VAL A 88 7.00 0.01 7.54
CA VAL A 88 6.93 1.01 6.46
C VAL A 88 6.87 0.31 5.11
N LEU A 89 5.81 0.60 4.35
CA LEU A 89 5.74 0.20 2.95
C LEU A 89 6.67 1.09 2.12
N VAL A 90 7.32 0.50 1.12
CA VAL A 90 8.18 1.23 0.19
C VAL A 90 7.74 0.89 -1.23
N PHE A 91 7.24 1.89 -1.95
CA PHE A 91 6.83 1.79 -3.35
C PHE A 91 7.89 2.39 -4.27
N GLY A 92 8.09 1.81 -5.45
CA GLY A 92 9.12 2.27 -6.39
C GLY A 92 10.53 1.78 -6.02
N VAL A 93 10.64 0.57 -5.46
CA VAL A 93 11.91 -0.03 -5.08
C VAL A 93 12.76 -0.33 -6.32
N THR A 94 14.02 0.08 -6.29
CA THR A 94 15.05 -0.18 -7.30
C THR A 94 16.25 -0.90 -6.70
N GLU A 95 17.11 -1.52 -7.52
CA GLU A 95 18.38 -2.09 -7.04
C GLU A 95 19.22 -1.02 -6.31
N ALA A 96 19.29 0.20 -6.86
CA ALA A 96 20.00 1.30 -6.24
C ALA A 96 19.48 1.64 -4.82
N LEU A 97 18.17 1.50 -4.57
CA LEU A 97 17.61 1.72 -3.24
C LEU A 97 18.01 0.60 -2.25
N THR A 98 18.04 -0.65 -2.71
CA THR A 98 18.45 -1.78 -1.85
C THR A 98 19.93 -1.75 -1.47
N GLU A 99 20.75 -0.96 -2.16
CA GLU A 99 22.14 -0.70 -1.79
C GLU A 99 22.28 0.38 -0.69
N GLN A 100 21.23 1.22 -0.48
CA GLN A 100 21.29 2.32 0.50
C GLN A 100 21.04 1.85 1.94
N PHE A 101 20.20 0.83 2.13
CA PHE A 101 19.97 0.18 3.42
C PHE A 101 19.54 -1.27 3.23
N ASN A 102 19.88 -2.11 4.18
CA ASN A 102 19.53 -3.53 4.12
C ASN A 102 18.06 -3.73 4.53
N PHE A 103 17.20 -4.06 3.57
CA PHE A 103 15.76 -4.31 3.80
C PHE A 103 15.49 -5.40 4.83
N SER A 104 16.40 -6.38 4.99
CA SER A 104 16.25 -7.45 5.98
C SER A 104 16.57 -7.03 7.42
N SER A 105 17.05 -5.81 7.62
CA SER A 105 17.36 -5.29 8.96
C SER A 105 16.08 -4.93 9.73
N ILE A 106 16.12 -5.15 11.04
CA ILE A 106 15.07 -4.73 11.98
C ILE A 106 15.50 -3.43 12.64
N GLY A 107 14.56 -2.50 12.83
CA GLY A 107 14.83 -1.22 13.51
C GLY A 107 15.67 -0.27 12.65
N LEU A 108 15.45 -0.23 11.35
CA LEU A 108 16.04 0.77 10.47
C LEU A 108 15.66 2.18 10.95
N PRO A 109 16.59 3.18 10.90
CA PRO A 109 16.19 4.55 11.17
C PRO A 109 15.15 5.04 10.15
N LEU A 110 13.95 5.38 10.60
CA LEU A 110 12.86 5.85 9.72
C LEU A 110 13.29 7.07 8.90
N ALA A 111 14.05 7.99 9.51
CA ALA A 111 14.58 9.16 8.82
C ALA A 111 15.46 8.78 7.62
N ASP A 112 16.31 7.76 7.77
CA ASP A 112 17.16 7.24 6.69
C ASP A 112 16.30 6.57 5.59
N VAL A 113 15.30 5.79 5.99
CA VAL A 113 14.38 5.13 5.04
C VAL A 113 13.65 6.18 4.21
N ILE A 114 13.14 7.25 4.84
CA ILE A 114 12.46 8.34 4.15
C ILE A 114 13.43 9.06 3.19
N GLU A 115 14.54 9.57 3.71
CA GLU A 115 15.50 10.38 2.92
C GLU A 115 16.02 9.61 1.71
N LYS A 116 16.47 8.37 1.91
CA LYS A 116 17.06 7.56 0.85
C LYS A 116 16.04 7.09 -0.19
N SER A 117 14.82 6.77 0.26
CA SER A 117 13.72 6.41 -0.64
C SER A 117 13.34 7.58 -1.53
N GLU A 118 13.09 8.76 -0.95
CA GLU A 118 12.72 9.96 -1.71
C GLU A 118 13.83 10.42 -2.66
N ALA A 119 15.10 10.35 -2.24
CA ALA A 119 16.25 10.70 -3.08
C ALA A 119 16.35 9.81 -4.35
N LEU A 120 15.83 8.59 -4.30
CA LEU A 120 15.83 7.65 -5.43
C LEU A 120 14.44 7.48 -6.07
N GLY A 121 13.49 8.39 -5.75
CA GLY A 121 12.17 8.44 -6.37
C GLY A 121 11.19 7.39 -5.85
N ALA A 122 11.48 6.73 -4.73
CA ALA A 122 10.56 5.83 -4.07
C ALA A 122 9.70 6.57 -3.03
N VAL A 123 8.56 5.98 -2.66
CA VAL A 123 7.61 6.54 -1.69
C VAL A 123 7.51 5.65 -0.46
N PRO A 124 8.06 6.07 0.69
CA PRO A 124 7.90 5.37 1.96
C PRO A 124 6.59 5.76 2.64
N VAL A 125 5.86 4.76 3.16
CA VAL A 125 4.54 4.96 3.80
C VAL A 125 4.47 4.12 5.09
N PRO A 126 4.52 4.72 6.29
CA PRO A 126 4.23 4.00 7.52
C PRO A 126 2.88 3.29 7.46
N CYS A 127 2.88 1.95 7.61
CA CYS A 127 1.68 1.14 7.52
C CYS A 127 1.08 0.86 8.90
N HIS A 128 -0.24 0.55 8.91
CA HIS A 128 -1.04 0.27 10.12
C HIS A 128 -0.59 1.07 11.37
N PRO A 129 -0.47 2.41 11.28
CA PRO A 129 0.19 3.21 12.32
C PRO A 129 -0.50 3.14 13.69
N GLY A 130 -1.77 2.76 13.77
CA GLY A 130 -2.48 2.54 15.03
C GLY A 130 -2.26 1.17 15.68
N ARG A 131 -1.52 0.26 15.04
CA ARG A 131 -1.29 -1.10 15.55
C ARG A 131 -0.31 -1.09 16.73
N PRO A 132 -0.61 -1.77 17.85
CA PRO A 132 0.32 -1.87 18.97
C PRO A 132 1.67 -2.48 18.56
N ARG A 133 2.76 -1.93 19.06
CA ARG A 133 4.17 -2.37 18.89
C ARG A 133 4.77 -2.17 17.50
N VAL A 134 4.06 -2.43 16.45
CA VAL A 134 4.57 -2.37 15.06
C VAL A 134 4.00 -1.21 14.25
N GLY A 135 3.15 -0.39 14.87
CA GLY A 135 2.60 0.82 14.27
C GLY A 135 3.24 2.08 14.85
N MET A 136 3.39 3.09 14.03
CA MET A 136 4.10 4.34 14.35
C MET A 136 3.59 5.01 15.64
N SER A 137 2.28 4.94 15.93
CA SER A 137 1.70 5.58 17.13
C SER A 137 2.24 5.01 18.44
N ALA A 138 2.68 3.76 18.46
CA ALA A 138 3.22 3.10 19.65
C ALA A 138 4.60 3.65 20.08
N HIS A 139 5.26 4.42 19.21
CA HIS A 139 6.64 4.87 19.37
C HIS A 139 6.77 6.39 19.50
N LEU A 140 5.67 7.14 19.37
CA LEU A 140 5.69 8.61 19.41
C LEU A 140 6.11 9.19 20.76
N ASP A 141 5.81 8.51 21.87
CA ASP A 141 6.21 8.94 23.20
C ASP A 141 7.73 8.83 23.40
N GLU A 142 8.38 7.87 22.72
CA GLU A 142 9.82 7.64 22.82
C GLU A 142 10.61 8.50 21.83
N TYR A 143 10.18 8.58 20.57
CA TYR A 143 10.95 9.21 19.49
C TYR A 143 10.37 10.52 18.99
N GLY A 144 9.14 10.89 19.44
CA GLY A 144 8.43 12.07 18.94
C GLY A 144 7.79 11.86 17.57
N ILE A 145 7.29 12.95 16.97
CA ILE A 145 6.66 12.91 15.65
C ILE A 145 7.75 12.88 14.58
N PRO A 146 7.80 11.84 13.71
CA PRO A 146 8.83 11.76 12.69
C PRO A 146 8.66 12.85 11.62
N LYS A 147 9.78 13.37 11.13
CA LYS A 147 9.81 14.34 10.03
C LYS A 147 9.79 13.61 8.69
N GLY A 148 9.27 14.27 7.65
CA GLY A 148 9.27 13.77 6.29
C GLY A 148 8.15 12.80 5.95
N VAL A 149 7.39 12.29 6.93
CA VAL A 149 6.20 11.48 6.66
C VAL A 149 5.14 12.36 5.99
N ARG A 150 4.62 11.93 4.83
CA ARG A 150 3.58 12.62 4.07
C ARG A 150 2.32 11.79 3.91
N ILE A 151 2.48 10.48 3.87
CA ILE A 151 1.43 9.50 3.61
C ILE A 151 1.51 8.44 4.71
N VAL A 152 0.37 7.95 5.18
CA VAL A 152 0.27 6.80 6.11
C VAL A 152 -0.88 5.89 5.69
N GLU A 153 -0.87 4.63 6.12
CA GLU A 153 -1.97 3.71 5.90
C GLU A 153 -3.08 3.96 6.94
N THR A 154 -4.18 4.58 6.52
CA THR A 154 -5.30 4.94 7.41
C THR A 154 -6.38 3.87 7.52
N PHE A 155 -6.48 2.97 6.53
CA PHE A 155 -7.31 1.78 6.57
C PHE A 155 -6.46 0.54 6.30
N ASN A 156 -6.40 -0.37 7.28
CA ASN A 156 -5.71 -1.65 7.13
C ASN A 156 -6.68 -2.81 7.38
N GLY A 157 -6.74 -3.77 6.45
CA GLY A 157 -7.66 -4.90 6.50
C GLY A 157 -7.40 -5.88 7.65
N GLY A 158 -6.21 -5.86 8.24
CA GLY A 158 -5.82 -6.63 9.42
C GLY A 158 -6.06 -5.90 10.76
N SER A 159 -6.42 -4.63 10.73
CA SER A 159 -6.67 -3.81 11.94
C SER A 159 -7.80 -4.35 12.79
N ARG A 160 -7.64 -4.20 14.10
CA ARG A 160 -8.58 -4.64 15.14
C ARG A 160 -8.98 -3.46 16.01
N ASN A 161 -10.15 -3.56 16.64
CA ASN A 161 -10.66 -2.54 17.57
C ASN A 161 -10.64 -1.13 16.93
N ASN A 162 -9.88 -0.21 17.54
CA ASN A 162 -9.79 1.19 17.12
C ASN A 162 -8.49 1.55 16.36
N GLU A 163 -7.74 0.57 15.87
CA GLU A 163 -6.45 0.80 15.21
C GLU A 163 -6.57 1.74 14.00
N ASP A 164 -7.59 1.54 13.14
CA ASP A 164 -7.84 2.46 12.02
C ASP A 164 -8.24 3.87 12.49
N ASN A 165 -9.02 3.98 13.58
CA ASN A 165 -9.40 5.30 14.12
C ASN A 165 -8.18 6.05 14.66
N ILE A 166 -7.22 5.36 15.29
CA ILE A 166 -5.95 5.94 15.72
C ILE A 166 -5.16 6.43 14.50
N ALA A 167 -5.07 5.61 13.45
CA ALA A 167 -4.38 5.95 12.21
C ALA A 167 -4.98 7.19 11.53
N GLN A 168 -6.31 7.24 11.41
CA GLN A 168 -7.04 8.37 10.83
C GLN A 168 -6.87 9.64 11.66
N SER A 169 -7.02 9.55 12.99
CA SER A 169 -6.81 10.69 13.89
C SER A 169 -5.39 11.25 13.81
N MET A 170 -4.39 10.37 13.69
CA MET A 170 -3.00 10.77 13.48
C MET A 170 -2.83 11.48 12.14
N ALA A 171 -3.37 10.91 11.06
CA ALA A 171 -3.29 11.50 9.73
C ALA A 171 -3.93 12.90 9.70
N GLU A 172 -5.09 13.06 10.32
CA GLU A 172 -5.77 14.36 10.43
C GLU A 172 -4.93 15.38 11.23
N GLN A 173 -4.43 15.00 12.40
CA GLN A 173 -3.63 15.88 13.26
C GLN A 173 -2.32 16.33 12.62
N GLN A 174 -1.69 15.46 11.85
CA GLN A 174 -0.39 15.72 11.20
C GLN A 174 -0.53 16.17 9.74
N SER A 175 -1.76 16.24 9.20
CA SER A 175 -2.04 16.54 7.80
C SER A 175 -1.37 15.53 6.84
N TYR A 176 -1.32 14.26 7.21
CA TYR A 176 -0.86 13.18 6.33
C TYR A 176 -1.98 12.76 5.38
N LEU A 177 -1.61 12.38 4.17
CA LEU A 177 -2.52 11.69 3.24
C LEU A 177 -2.72 10.24 3.70
N GLY A 178 -3.89 9.67 3.38
CA GLY A 178 -4.25 8.31 3.79
C GLY A 178 -4.36 7.34 2.63
N ILE A 179 -3.62 6.22 2.68
CA ILE A 179 -3.85 5.05 1.81
C ILE A 179 -4.59 3.95 2.55
N GLY A 180 -5.07 2.95 1.79
CA GLY A 180 -5.63 1.71 2.33
C GLY A 180 -4.97 0.49 1.72
N GLY A 181 -4.81 -0.55 2.53
CA GLY A 181 -4.32 -1.86 2.12
C GLY A 181 -4.89 -2.96 3.01
N SER A 182 -4.95 -4.20 2.51
CA SER A 182 -5.57 -5.29 3.26
C SER A 182 -4.65 -5.92 4.30
N ASP A 183 -3.34 -5.78 4.14
CA ASP A 183 -2.33 -6.51 4.92
C ASP A 183 -2.61 -8.02 4.90
N SER A 184 -2.91 -8.48 3.69
CA SER A 184 -3.40 -9.83 3.47
C SER A 184 -2.26 -10.84 3.47
N HIS A 185 -2.32 -11.79 4.40
CA HIS A 185 -1.43 -12.97 4.48
C HIS A 185 -2.12 -14.25 4.04
N ILE A 186 -3.44 -14.18 3.84
CA ILE A 186 -4.30 -15.29 3.37
C ILE A 186 -5.32 -14.76 2.36
N VAL A 187 -5.71 -15.57 1.40
CA VAL A 187 -6.57 -15.14 0.28
C VAL A 187 -7.88 -14.44 0.69
N SER A 188 -8.47 -14.81 1.84
CA SER A 188 -9.74 -14.26 2.29
C SER A 188 -9.68 -12.84 2.84
N HIS A 189 -8.49 -12.27 2.97
CA HIS A 189 -8.31 -10.91 3.48
C HIS A 189 -8.09 -9.88 2.37
N VAL A 190 -7.64 -10.30 1.16
CA VAL A 190 -7.34 -9.40 0.05
C VAL A 190 -8.53 -8.51 -0.28
N GLY A 191 -8.26 -7.23 -0.51
CA GLY A 191 -9.26 -6.23 -0.86
C GLY A 191 -10.16 -5.78 0.29
N ARG A 192 -9.92 -6.16 1.55
CA ARG A 192 -10.68 -5.63 2.70
C ARG A 192 -10.53 -4.13 2.87
N CYS A 193 -9.37 -3.61 2.57
CA CYS A 193 -9.09 -2.20 2.43
C CYS A 193 -8.24 -2.00 1.17
N ALA A 194 -8.35 -0.84 0.56
CA ALA A 194 -7.65 -0.50 -0.67
C ALA A 194 -7.52 1.02 -0.82
N THR A 195 -6.87 1.46 -1.87
CA THR A 195 -6.74 2.86 -2.25
C THR A 195 -7.44 3.09 -3.59
N GLU A 196 -8.32 4.09 -3.63
CA GLU A 196 -8.97 4.55 -4.85
C GLU A 196 -8.17 5.73 -5.42
N PHE A 197 -7.69 5.57 -6.65
CA PHE A 197 -6.96 6.57 -7.42
C PHE A 197 -7.88 7.27 -8.41
N SER A 198 -7.72 8.58 -8.57
CA SER A 198 -8.47 9.38 -9.55
C SER A 198 -8.00 9.15 -10.99
N ASN A 199 -6.77 8.66 -11.16
CA ASN A 199 -6.16 8.35 -12.46
C ASN A 199 -5.76 6.88 -12.53
N PRO A 200 -5.71 6.27 -13.72
CA PRO A 200 -5.24 4.90 -13.89
C PRO A 200 -3.79 4.69 -13.41
N VAL A 201 -3.53 3.53 -12.79
CA VAL A 201 -2.22 3.11 -12.30
C VAL A 201 -1.95 1.69 -12.80
N HIS A 202 -1.03 1.51 -13.74
CA HIS A 202 -0.73 0.23 -14.38
C HIS A 202 0.73 -0.24 -14.18
N SER A 203 1.56 0.58 -13.54
CA SER A 203 2.97 0.28 -13.28
C SER A 203 3.42 0.84 -11.95
N GLU A 204 4.56 0.33 -11.43
CA GLU A 204 5.19 0.85 -10.21
C GLU A 204 5.55 2.34 -10.34
N LEU A 205 5.94 2.78 -11.53
CA LEU A 205 6.23 4.19 -11.80
C LEU A 205 4.97 5.05 -11.69
N GLU A 206 3.88 4.65 -12.35
CA GLU A 206 2.59 5.36 -12.26
C GLU A 206 2.04 5.36 -10.83
N LEU A 207 2.24 4.26 -10.06
CA LEU A 207 1.89 4.22 -8.64
C LEU A 207 2.64 5.30 -7.84
N VAL A 208 3.95 5.40 -8.03
CA VAL A 208 4.78 6.43 -7.37
C VAL A 208 4.35 7.83 -7.77
N GLU A 209 4.08 8.07 -9.05
CA GLU A 209 3.58 9.35 -9.55
C GLU A 209 2.23 9.72 -8.93
N ALA A 210 1.28 8.78 -8.88
CA ALA A 210 -0.03 8.97 -8.28
C ALA A 210 0.04 9.25 -6.77
N LEU A 211 0.90 8.52 -6.04
CA LEU A 211 1.14 8.76 -4.61
C LEU A 211 1.76 10.14 -4.37
N ASN A 212 2.68 10.58 -5.21
CA ASN A 212 3.27 11.92 -5.11
C ASN A 212 2.30 13.04 -5.48
N ALA A 213 1.38 12.80 -6.42
CA ALA A 213 0.33 13.75 -6.79
C ALA A 213 -0.72 13.95 -5.67
N GLY A 214 -0.93 12.94 -4.82
CA GLY A 214 -1.87 13.02 -3.70
C GLY A 214 -3.35 12.91 -4.11
N GLU A 215 -3.64 12.47 -5.33
CA GLU A 215 -4.99 12.37 -5.88
C GLU A 215 -5.59 10.96 -5.67
N PHE A 216 -5.66 10.58 -4.41
CA PHE A 216 -6.19 9.27 -4.00
C PHE A 216 -6.88 9.37 -2.64
N LYS A 217 -7.62 8.33 -2.29
CA LYS A 217 -8.22 8.17 -0.95
C LYS A 217 -8.22 6.70 -0.51
N ALA A 218 -8.07 6.48 0.78
CA ALA A 218 -8.25 5.17 1.37
C ALA A 218 -9.74 4.76 1.33
N VAL A 219 -10.00 3.48 1.05
CA VAL A 219 -11.34 2.88 1.07
C VAL A 219 -11.34 1.60 1.89
N SER A 220 -12.44 1.33 2.60
CA SER A 220 -12.61 0.15 3.42
C SER A 220 -13.85 -0.62 2.99
N PHE A 221 -13.70 -1.92 2.74
CA PHE A 221 -14.76 -2.86 2.42
C PHE A 221 -14.98 -3.87 3.57
N LYS A 222 -14.42 -3.57 4.76
CA LYS A 222 -14.67 -4.38 5.96
C LYS A 222 -16.14 -4.32 6.34
N THR A 223 -16.75 -5.49 6.53
CA THR A 223 -18.13 -5.68 6.97
C THR A 223 -18.20 -6.12 8.43
#